data_5ffaa5688182bbec211256f0ddeffd75
#
_entry.id   5ffaa5688182bbec211256f0ddeffd75
#
_cell.length_a   1.000
_cell.length_b   1.000
_cell.length_c   1.000
_cell.angle_alpha   90.00
_cell.angle_beta   90.00
_cell.angle_gamma   90.00
#
_symmetry.space_group_name_H-M   'P 1'
#
loop_
_entity.id
_entity.type
_entity.pdbx_description
1 polymer ?
#
loop_
_entity_poly.entity_id
_entity_poly.type
_entity_poly.pdbx_seq_one_letter_code
_entity_poly.pdbx_strand_id
1 'polypeptide(L)'
;MPGDPADNAGRPKPAGHQASRAATLDHVRSITGVTERDWDWYTWHHDYDEPGTALARRLAAVQDQIRTALDAAPPGPLRAISLCAGQGRDLIGALARHPRRDDVSARLVELDPRNAAVARDAAEAAGLPRVEVVVGDAALTDHYAGMVPAYLVLVCGVFGNMTDDDVRRTIGYCTQLCAHGGTVVWTRGRWEPDLVPEICDWFAGHGFELGWVSDPARGWGAGAHRFTGAPTPQVPLERGARMFTFTGYHPRTGPARHRP
;
A
#
# COMPACT_ATOMS: atom_id res chain seq x y z
N MET A 1 -45.42 -49.25 -31.18
CA MET A 1 -45.16 -49.41 -29.74
C MET A 1 -44.28 -48.24 -29.31
N PRO A 2 -44.73 -47.38 -28.39
CA PRO A 2 -44.15 -46.08 -28.12
C PRO A 2 -43.03 -46.18 -27.07
N GLY A 3 -41.99 -45.40 -27.24
CA GLY A 3 -40.92 -45.13 -26.26
C GLY A 3 -41.12 -43.77 -25.61
N ASP A 4 -41.06 -43.81 -24.31
CA ASP A 4 -41.33 -42.83 -23.29
C ASP A 4 -40.33 -41.62 -23.30
N PRO A 5 -40.71 -40.37 -23.10
CA PRO A 5 -39.81 -39.26 -22.95
C PRO A 5 -39.42 -39.06 -21.47
N ALA A 6 -38.18 -39.29 -21.13
CA ALA A 6 -37.62 -39.03 -19.80
C ALA A 6 -37.09 -37.62 -19.69
N ASP A 7 -37.79 -36.87 -18.91
CA ASP A 7 -37.41 -35.94 -17.81
C ASP A 7 -36.05 -35.24 -17.91
N ASN A 8 -36.08 -33.95 -18.26
CA ASN A 8 -34.98 -33.03 -18.15
C ASN A 8 -35.16 -32.16 -16.90
N ALA A 9 -34.85 -32.72 -15.74
CA ALA A 9 -34.89 -32.01 -14.47
C ALA A 9 -33.68 -31.05 -14.35
N GLY A 10 -34.01 -29.79 -14.27
CA GLY A 10 -33.05 -28.67 -14.16
C GLY A 10 -32.08 -28.82 -12.97
N ARG A 11 -30.80 -28.71 -13.27
CA ARG A 11 -29.76 -28.53 -12.25
C ARG A 11 -29.87 -27.11 -11.66
N PRO A 12 -29.88 -26.95 -10.34
CA PRO A 12 -29.83 -25.63 -9.72
C PRO A 12 -28.44 -25.03 -9.93
N LYS A 13 -28.39 -23.74 -10.32
CA LYS A 13 -27.17 -22.91 -10.35
C LYS A 13 -26.60 -22.77 -8.94
N PRO A 14 -25.28 -22.76 -8.75
CA PRO A 14 -24.67 -22.60 -7.44
C PRO A 14 -24.86 -21.16 -6.92
N ALA A 15 -25.64 -21.00 -5.88
CA ALA A 15 -25.89 -19.74 -5.16
C ALA A 15 -24.73 -19.34 -4.21
N GLY A 16 -23.54 -19.90 -4.38
CA GLY A 16 -22.45 -19.77 -3.40
C GLY A 16 -21.58 -18.51 -3.50
N HIS A 17 -21.56 -17.81 -4.66
CA HIS A 17 -20.60 -16.71 -4.85
C HIS A 17 -21.07 -15.33 -4.35
N GLN A 18 -22.37 -15.08 -4.24
CA GLN A 18 -22.90 -13.81 -3.75
C GLN A 18 -22.91 -13.71 -2.21
N ALA A 19 -23.20 -14.81 -1.53
CA ALA A 19 -23.20 -14.87 -0.07
C ALA A 19 -21.79 -14.69 0.54
N SER A 20 -20.76 -15.21 -0.13
CA SER A 20 -19.35 -15.04 0.30
C SER A 20 -18.88 -13.59 0.18
N ARG A 21 -19.31 -12.85 -0.86
CA ARG A 21 -18.96 -11.43 -1.05
C ARG A 21 -19.59 -10.52 0.00
N ALA A 22 -20.84 -10.74 0.35
CA ALA A 22 -21.53 -9.96 1.38
C ALA A 22 -20.92 -10.18 2.77
N ALA A 23 -20.62 -11.43 3.12
CA ALA A 23 -19.99 -11.77 4.39
C ALA A 23 -18.57 -11.16 4.54
N THR A 24 -17.80 -11.07 3.45
CA THR A 24 -16.47 -10.44 3.46
C THR A 24 -16.58 -8.92 3.65
N LEU A 25 -17.55 -8.26 3.01
CA LEU A 25 -17.78 -6.82 3.16
C LEU A 25 -18.30 -6.46 4.57
N ASP A 26 -19.19 -7.28 5.14
CA ASP A 26 -19.68 -7.10 6.51
C ASP A 26 -18.59 -7.34 7.55
N HIS A 27 -17.70 -8.29 7.31
CA HIS A 27 -16.54 -8.53 8.17
C HIS A 27 -15.57 -7.35 8.14
N VAL A 28 -15.29 -6.79 6.94
CA VAL A 28 -14.47 -5.59 6.76
C VAL A 28 -15.10 -4.38 7.48
N ARG A 29 -16.42 -4.18 7.38
CA ARG A 29 -17.15 -3.13 8.10
C ARG A 29 -17.08 -3.28 9.62
N SER A 30 -17.12 -4.51 10.12
CA SER A 30 -17.04 -4.81 11.57
C SER A 30 -15.65 -4.53 12.16
N ILE A 31 -14.57 -4.69 11.37
CA ILE A 31 -13.19 -4.48 11.82
C ILE A 31 -12.81 -3.00 11.81
N THR A 32 -13.32 -2.21 10.87
CA THR A 32 -12.85 -0.84 10.63
C THR A 32 -13.60 0.22 11.43
N GLY A 33 -14.77 -0.08 12.01
CA GLY A 33 -15.59 0.89 12.74
C GLY A 33 -16.04 2.10 11.88
N VAL A 34 -15.98 1.98 10.54
CA VAL A 34 -16.23 3.06 9.59
C VAL A 34 -17.73 3.36 9.57
N THR A 35 -18.10 4.56 9.99
CA THR A 35 -19.47 5.08 9.91
C THR A 35 -19.80 5.55 8.50
N GLU A 36 -21.09 5.72 8.18
CA GLU A 36 -21.76 5.97 6.89
C GLU A 36 -21.23 7.11 5.98
N ARG A 37 -20.01 7.59 6.19
CA ARG A 37 -19.31 8.48 5.27
C ARG A 37 -18.10 7.76 4.67
N ASP A 38 -18.31 6.54 4.18
CA ASP A 38 -17.26 5.75 3.56
C ASP A 38 -16.78 6.43 2.28
N TRP A 39 -15.56 6.98 2.37
CA TRP A 39 -14.85 7.44 1.18
C TRP A 39 -14.61 6.23 0.28
N ASP A 40 -15.14 6.24 -0.94
CA ASP A 40 -14.93 5.16 -1.90
C ASP A 40 -13.51 5.24 -2.49
N TRP A 41 -12.56 4.55 -1.82
CA TRP A 41 -11.18 4.49 -2.25
C TRP A 41 -11.00 3.91 -3.65
N TYR A 42 -11.92 3.06 -4.12
CA TYR A 42 -11.89 2.53 -5.47
C TYR A 42 -12.12 3.64 -6.50
N THR A 43 -13.15 4.43 -6.32
CA THR A 43 -13.44 5.58 -7.19
C THR A 43 -12.36 6.65 -7.09
N TRP A 44 -11.80 6.88 -5.89
CA TRP A 44 -10.73 7.86 -5.70
C TRP A 44 -9.47 7.58 -6.54
N HIS A 45 -9.18 6.33 -6.84
CA HIS A 45 -8.02 5.97 -7.68
C HIS A 45 -8.14 6.47 -9.12
N HIS A 46 -9.32 6.85 -9.60
CA HIS A 46 -9.48 7.40 -10.95
C HIS A 46 -8.76 8.75 -11.12
N ASP A 47 -8.57 9.52 -10.03
CA ASP A 47 -7.84 10.79 -10.09
C ASP A 47 -6.36 10.63 -10.49
N TYR A 48 -5.81 9.41 -10.41
CA TYR A 48 -4.47 9.11 -10.93
C TYR A 48 -4.40 9.07 -12.46
N ASP A 49 -5.53 8.81 -13.13
CA ASP A 49 -5.59 8.68 -14.59
C ASP A 49 -5.67 10.05 -15.29
N GLU A 50 -5.96 11.12 -14.50
CA GLU A 50 -6.02 12.49 -15.03
C GLU A 50 -4.62 13.12 -15.07
N PRO A 51 -4.05 13.36 -16.27
CA PRO A 51 -2.72 13.93 -16.44
C PRO A 51 -2.60 15.31 -15.78
N GLY A 52 -1.50 15.55 -15.08
CA GLY A 52 -1.21 16.85 -14.47
C GLY A 52 -1.90 17.12 -13.14
N THR A 53 -2.67 16.20 -12.60
CA THR A 53 -3.19 16.29 -11.22
C THR A 53 -2.06 16.20 -10.20
N ALA A 54 -2.32 16.67 -8.98
CA ALA A 54 -1.37 16.54 -7.88
C ALA A 54 -1.08 15.05 -7.57
N LEU A 55 -2.09 14.18 -7.69
CA LEU A 55 -1.97 12.75 -7.50
C LEU A 55 -1.09 12.09 -8.55
N ALA A 56 -1.30 12.39 -9.85
CA ALA A 56 -0.48 11.86 -10.93
C ALA A 56 0.99 12.29 -10.79
N ARG A 57 1.25 13.58 -10.46
CA ARG A 57 2.62 14.07 -10.21
C ARG A 57 3.26 13.41 -9.00
N ARG A 58 2.51 13.20 -7.92
CA ARG A 58 3.00 12.48 -6.73
C ARG A 58 3.34 11.04 -7.05
N LEU A 59 2.48 10.35 -7.80
CA LEU A 59 2.72 8.97 -8.25
C LEU A 59 4.00 8.86 -9.06
N ALA A 60 4.21 9.75 -10.04
CA ALA A 60 5.43 9.77 -10.84
C ALA A 60 6.68 9.93 -9.96
N ALA A 61 6.65 10.89 -9.00
CA ALA A 61 7.78 11.08 -8.08
C ALA A 61 8.03 9.84 -7.18
N VAL A 62 6.98 9.18 -6.69
CA VAL A 62 7.10 7.94 -5.92
C VAL A 62 7.72 6.84 -6.78
N GLN A 63 7.26 6.65 -8.01
CA GLN A 63 7.83 5.67 -8.93
C GLN A 63 9.32 5.93 -9.22
N ASP A 64 9.72 7.20 -9.34
CA ASP A 64 11.13 7.57 -9.53
C ASP A 64 11.97 7.21 -8.29
N GLN A 65 11.46 7.41 -7.07
CA GLN A 65 12.15 6.99 -5.85
C GLN A 65 12.24 5.46 -5.73
N ILE A 66 11.21 4.74 -6.15
CA ILE A 66 11.25 3.27 -6.22
C ILE A 66 12.35 2.81 -7.18
N ARG A 67 12.41 3.39 -8.39
CA ARG A 67 13.45 3.06 -9.38
C ARG A 67 14.85 3.37 -8.84
N THR A 68 15.04 4.55 -8.25
CA THR A 68 16.30 4.95 -7.62
C THR A 68 16.74 3.94 -6.54
N ALA A 69 15.82 3.49 -5.70
CA ALA A 69 16.12 2.48 -4.68
C ALA A 69 16.51 1.13 -5.30
N LEU A 70 15.84 0.71 -6.37
CA LEU A 70 16.15 -0.54 -7.08
C LEU A 70 17.49 -0.48 -7.82
N ASP A 71 17.83 0.67 -8.41
CA ASP A 71 19.11 0.91 -9.09
C ASP A 71 20.29 0.87 -8.09
N ALA A 72 20.06 1.39 -6.88
CA ALA A 72 21.06 1.40 -5.80
C ALA A 72 21.17 0.06 -5.04
N ALA A 73 20.25 -0.88 -5.30
CA ALA A 73 20.20 -2.14 -4.56
C ALA A 73 21.37 -3.08 -4.95
N PRO A 74 21.87 -3.89 -4.01
CA PRO A 74 22.88 -4.90 -4.31
C PRO A 74 22.36 -5.91 -5.36
N PRO A 75 23.24 -6.54 -6.13
CA PRO A 75 22.85 -7.60 -7.06
C PRO A 75 22.10 -8.75 -6.37
N GLY A 76 21.20 -9.41 -7.09
CA GLY A 76 20.49 -10.59 -6.63
C GLY A 76 19.03 -10.31 -6.21
N PRO A 77 18.38 -11.31 -5.59
CA PRO A 77 16.96 -11.23 -5.25
C PRO A 77 16.65 -10.14 -4.24
N LEU A 78 15.57 -9.40 -4.48
CA LEU A 78 15.06 -8.32 -3.63
C LEU A 78 13.65 -8.65 -3.16
N ARG A 79 13.33 -8.25 -1.93
CA ARG A 79 11.97 -8.27 -1.41
C ARG A 79 11.43 -6.86 -1.31
N ALA A 80 10.16 -6.70 -1.71
CA ALA A 80 9.42 -5.46 -1.58
C ALA A 80 8.08 -5.72 -0.89
N ILE A 81 7.63 -4.79 -0.05
CA ILE A 81 6.30 -4.81 0.56
C ILE A 81 5.62 -3.46 0.39
N SER A 82 4.30 -3.48 0.20
CA SER A 82 3.49 -2.28 0.13
C SER A 82 2.30 -2.39 1.09
N LEU A 83 2.19 -1.41 1.98
CA LEU A 83 1.13 -1.29 2.96
C LEU A 83 -0.01 -0.47 2.36
N CYS A 84 -1.28 -0.94 2.47
CA CYS A 84 -2.45 -0.30 1.86
C CYS A 84 -2.19 0.02 0.39
N ALA A 85 -1.84 -1.01 -0.37
CA ALA A 85 -1.26 -0.88 -1.70
C ALA A 85 -2.22 -0.30 -2.76
N GLY A 86 -3.52 -0.20 -2.46
CA GLY A 86 -4.52 0.23 -3.42
C GLY A 86 -4.48 -0.63 -4.68
N GLN A 87 -4.39 0.02 -5.83
CA GLN A 87 -4.26 -0.65 -7.13
C GLN A 87 -2.79 -0.97 -7.52
N GLY A 88 -1.83 -0.80 -6.61
CA GLY A 88 -0.42 -1.11 -6.82
C GLY A 88 0.28 -0.23 -7.86
N ARG A 89 -0.31 0.91 -8.22
CA ARG A 89 0.16 1.79 -9.32
C ARG A 89 1.59 2.29 -9.13
N ASP A 90 2.04 2.44 -7.89
CA ASP A 90 3.38 2.88 -7.54
C ASP A 90 4.42 1.78 -7.86
N LEU A 91 4.33 0.63 -7.24
CA LEU A 91 5.31 -0.45 -7.41
C LEU A 91 5.20 -1.12 -8.78
N ILE A 92 3.99 -1.49 -9.20
CA ILE A 92 3.77 -2.16 -10.50
C ILE A 92 4.22 -1.24 -11.64
N GLY A 93 3.85 0.05 -11.58
CA GLY A 93 4.27 1.03 -12.59
C GLY A 93 5.78 1.28 -12.61
N ALA A 94 6.44 1.25 -11.45
CA ALA A 94 7.90 1.36 -11.38
C ALA A 94 8.58 0.11 -11.95
N LEU A 95 8.07 -1.09 -11.65
CA LEU A 95 8.66 -2.37 -12.07
C LEU A 95 8.41 -2.69 -13.54
N ALA A 96 7.31 -2.27 -14.14
CA ALA A 96 6.86 -2.72 -15.46
C ALA A 96 7.95 -2.68 -16.56
N ARG A 97 8.86 -1.71 -16.48
CA ARG A 97 9.98 -1.55 -17.45
C ARG A 97 11.35 -1.48 -16.77
N HIS A 98 11.43 -1.83 -15.47
CA HIS A 98 12.69 -1.77 -14.74
C HIS A 98 13.58 -2.96 -15.09
N PRO A 99 14.91 -2.78 -15.32
CA PRO A 99 15.80 -3.88 -15.69
C PRO A 99 15.91 -4.97 -14.61
N ARG A 100 15.68 -4.62 -13.35
CA ARG A 100 15.72 -5.55 -12.20
C ARG A 100 14.34 -6.12 -11.82
N ARG A 101 13.33 -5.98 -12.66
CA ARG A 101 11.96 -6.44 -12.38
C ARG A 101 11.88 -7.93 -11.98
N ASP A 102 12.72 -8.75 -12.60
CA ASP A 102 12.74 -10.19 -12.36
C ASP A 102 13.47 -10.59 -11.08
N ASP A 103 14.24 -9.68 -10.48
CA ASP A 103 14.88 -9.88 -9.18
C ASP A 103 13.89 -9.63 -8.01
N VAL A 104 12.82 -8.87 -8.24
CA VAL A 104 11.93 -8.40 -7.18
C VAL A 104 10.79 -9.38 -6.94
N SER A 105 10.72 -9.90 -5.71
CA SER A 105 9.53 -10.55 -5.17
C SER A 105 8.80 -9.53 -4.28
N ALA A 106 7.53 -9.27 -4.57
CA ALA A 106 6.76 -8.25 -3.88
C ALA A 106 5.48 -8.77 -3.26
N ARG A 107 5.08 -8.20 -2.12
CA ARG A 107 3.77 -8.42 -1.52
C ARG A 107 3.06 -7.09 -1.31
N LEU A 108 1.90 -6.96 -1.92
CA LEU A 108 0.99 -5.84 -1.83
C LEU A 108 -0.17 -6.24 -0.92
N VAL A 109 -0.36 -5.53 0.19
CA VAL A 109 -1.48 -5.79 1.11
C VAL A 109 -2.52 -4.69 0.96
N GLU A 110 -3.74 -5.06 0.58
CA GLU A 110 -4.85 -4.15 0.31
C GLU A 110 -6.15 -4.69 0.92
N LEU A 111 -6.89 -3.82 1.59
CA LEU A 111 -8.12 -4.18 2.28
C LEU A 111 -9.30 -4.32 1.33
N ASP A 112 -9.44 -3.40 0.34
CA ASP A 112 -10.54 -3.42 -0.62
C ASP A 112 -10.29 -4.46 -1.71
N PRO A 113 -11.12 -5.53 -1.80
CA PRO A 113 -10.92 -6.57 -2.80
C PRO A 113 -11.05 -6.08 -4.25
N ARG A 114 -11.73 -4.95 -4.49
CA ARG A 114 -11.85 -4.33 -5.83
C ARG A 114 -10.50 -3.75 -6.25
N ASN A 115 -9.84 -3.00 -5.36
CA ASN A 115 -8.50 -2.46 -5.60
C ASN A 115 -7.47 -3.58 -5.74
N ALA A 116 -7.55 -4.60 -4.90
CA ALA A 116 -6.68 -5.77 -4.97
C ALA A 116 -6.85 -6.54 -6.30
N ALA A 117 -8.07 -6.63 -6.85
CA ALA A 117 -8.31 -7.24 -8.15
C ALA A 117 -7.62 -6.43 -9.27
N VAL A 118 -7.79 -5.11 -9.29
CA VAL A 118 -7.11 -4.23 -10.27
C VAL A 118 -5.59 -4.36 -10.17
N ALA A 119 -5.04 -4.44 -8.95
CA ALA A 119 -3.60 -4.62 -8.76
C ALA A 119 -3.11 -5.96 -9.33
N ARG A 120 -3.86 -7.06 -9.16
CA ARG A 120 -3.51 -8.37 -9.75
C ARG A 120 -3.52 -8.33 -11.28
N ASP A 121 -4.59 -7.78 -11.86
CA ASP A 121 -4.71 -7.64 -13.31
C ASP A 121 -3.58 -6.78 -13.88
N ALA A 122 -3.22 -5.70 -13.20
CA ALA A 122 -2.10 -4.83 -13.59
C ALA A 122 -0.75 -5.56 -13.50
N ALA A 123 -0.52 -6.36 -12.44
CA ALA A 123 0.71 -7.13 -12.29
C ALA A 123 0.82 -8.22 -13.37
N GLU A 124 -0.28 -8.90 -13.70
CA GLU A 124 -0.34 -9.88 -14.78
C GLU A 124 -0.07 -9.24 -16.14
N ALA A 125 -0.77 -8.15 -16.45
CA ALA A 125 -0.58 -7.40 -17.71
C ALA A 125 0.84 -6.86 -17.86
N ALA A 126 1.49 -6.50 -16.75
CA ALA A 126 2.88 -6.08 -16.73
C ALA A 126 3.87 -7.26 -16.78
N GLY A 127 3.42 -8.52 -16.74
CA GLY A 127 4.28 -9.72 -16.71
C GLY A 127 5.14 -9.78 -15.44
N LEU A 128 4.57 -9.54 -14.26
CA LEU A 128 5.24 -9.53 -12.97
C LEU A 128 4.77 -10.71 -12.08
N PRO A 129 5.16 -11.95 -12.39
CA PRO A 129 4.63 -13.15 -11.72
C PRO A 129 5.06 -13.27 -10.24
N ARG A 130 6.03 -12.46 -9.80
CA ARG A 130 6.51 -12.45 -8.40
C ARG A 130 5.86 -11.35 -7.56
N VAL A 131 4.86 -10.64 -8.09
CA VAL A 131 4.04 -9.67 -7.35
C VAL A 131 2.80 -10.38 -6.83
N GLU A 132 2.77 -10.61 -5.53
CA GLU A 132 1.63 -11.20 -4.81
C GLU A 132 0.73 -10.07 -4.27
N VAL A 133 -0.58 -10.18 -4.47
CA VAL A 133 -1.56 -9.23 -3.91
C VAL A 133 -2.45 -9.96 -2.91
N VAL A 134 -2.35 -9.55 -1.64
CA VAL A 134 -3.09 -10.13 -0.51
C VAL A 134 -4.24 -9.20 -0.14
N VAL A 135 -5.46 -9.74 -0.05
CA VAL A 135 -6.59 -9.02 0.54
C VAL A 135 -6.53 -9.16 2.05
N GLY A 136 -6.29 -8.05 2.75
CA GLY A 136 -6.13 -8.08 4.20
C GLY A 136 -5.88 -6.70 4.80
N ASP A 137 -5.94 -6.65 6.14
CA ASP A 137 -5.63 -5.44 6.90
C ASP A 137 -4.12 -5.21 6.96
N ALA A 138 -3.63 -4.24 6.18
CA ALA A 138 -2.21 -3.91 6.09
C ALA A 138 -1.58 -3.47 7.42
N ALA A 139 -2.40 -3.17 8.45
CA ALA A 139 -1.90 -2.86 9.77
C ALA A 139 -1.40 -4.09 10.54
N LEU A 140 -1.76 -5.31 10.13
CA LEU A 140 -1.38 -6.54 10.81
C LEU A 140 -0.04 -7.08 10.30
N THR A 141 0.87 -7.31 11.21
CA THR A 141 2.24 -7.79 10.91
C THR A 141 2.26 -9.17 10.24
N ASP A 142 1.25 -10.00 10.47
CA ASP A 142 1.19 -11.36 9.91
C ASP A 142 1.23 -11.39 8.38
N HIS A 143 0.70 -10.35 7.74
CA HIS A 143 0.71 -10.24 6.27
C HIS A 143 2.11 -10.11 5.68
N TYR A 144 3.12 -9.74 6.47
CA TYR A 144 4.49 -9.54 6.00
C TYR A 144 5.43 -10.70 6.35
N ALA A 145 4.91 -11.74 7.02
CA ALA A 145 5.69 -12.94 7.34
C ALA A 145 6.32 -13.55 6.08
N GLY A 146 7.62 -13.86 6.14
CA GLY A 146 8.38 -14.40 5.03
C GLY A 146 8.82 -13.38 3.96
N MET A 147 8.30 -12.15 4.01
CA MET A 147 8.71 -11.06 3.12
C MET A 147 9.64 -10.05 3.77
N VAL A 148 9.73 -10.06 5.09
CA VAL A 148 10.60 -9.15 5.85
C VAL A 148 11.89 -9.87 6.31
N PRO A 149 12.98 -9.13 6.47
CA PRO A 149 13.15 -7.73 6.09
C PRO A 149 13.13 -7.55 4.56
N ALA A 150 12.47 -6.50 4.10
CA ALA A 150 12.35 -6.15 2.69
C ALA A 150 13.33 -5.03 2.33
N TYR A 151 13.89 -5.07 1.14
CA TYR A 151 14.76 -3.99 0.65
C TYR A 151 13.98 -2.73 0.30
N LEU A 152 12.72 -2.87 -0.08
CA LEU A 152 11.82 -1.76 -0.38
C LEU A 152 10.53 -1.90 0.44
N VAL A 153 10.20 -0.86 1.19
CA VAL A 153 8.97 -0.76 1.99
C VAL A 153 8.19 0.46 1.53
N LEU A 154 6.95 0.26 1.07
CA LEU A 154 6.09 1.34 0.61
C LEU A 154 4.97 1.60 1.63
N VAL A 155 4.87 2.87 2.06
CA VAL A 155 3.85 3.38 2.97
C VAL A 155 3.16 4.58 2.31
N CYS A 156 2.68 4.35 1.07
CA CYS A 156 2.12 5.39 0.22
C CYS A 156 0.61 5.51 0.40
N GLY A 157 0.10 6.75 0.62
CA GLY A 157 -1.32 6.99 0.87
C GLY A 157 -1.79 6.63 2.28
N VAL A 158 -0.89 6.31 3.19
CA VAL A 158 -1.20 5.77 4.53
C VAL A 158 -1.10 6.84 5.61
N PHE A 159 0.01 7.57 5.71
CA PHE A 159 0.27 8.52 6.80
C PHE A 159 -0.71 9.68 6.91
N GLY A 160 -1.50 9.95 5.88
CA GLY A 160 -2.59 10.93 5.92
C GLY A 160 -3.89 10.42 6.54
N ASN A 161 -3.98 9.11 6.77
CA ASN A 161 -5.20 8.42 7.19
C ASN A 161 -5.07 7.73 8.56
N MET A 162 -4.14 8.20 9.38
CA MET A 162 -3.92 7.71 10.74
C MET A 162 -3.54 8.85 11.67
N THR A 163 -3.54 8.59 12.98
CA THR A 163 -3.08 9.58 13.98
C THR A 163 -1.57 9.77 13.90
N ASP A 164 -1.08 10.91 14.42
CA ASP A 164 0.36 11.20 14.44
C ASP A 164 1.13 10.16 15.28
N ASP A 165 0.52 9.65 16.37
CA ASP A 165 1.10 8.58 17.19
C ASP A 165 1.17 7.25 16.41
N ASP A 166 0.19 6.96 15.57
CA ASP A 166 0.21 5.79 14.70
C ASP A 166 1.26 5.94 13.59
N VAL A 167 1.47 7.15 13.04
CA VAL A 167 2.56 7.42 12.09
C VAL A 167 3.90 7.12 12.75
N ARG A 168 4.15 7.67 13.95
CA ARG A 168 5.40 7.44 14.70
C ARG A 168 5.61 5.96 15.00
N ARG A 169 4.57 5.26 15.44
CA ARG A 169 4.60 3.81 15.70
C ARG A 169 4.92 3.02 14.44
N THR A 170 4.27 3.35 13.32
CA THR A 170 4.52 2.70 12.01
C THR A 170 5.97 2.89 11.57
N ILE A 171 6.54 4.09 11.75
CA ILE A 171 7.95 4.36 11.47
C ILE A 171 8.86 3.48 12.36
N GLY A 172 8.51 3.31 13.64
CA GLY A 172 9.21 2.35 14.51
C GLY A 172 9.20 0.92 13.96
N TYR A 173 8.05 0.45 13.45
CA TYR A 173 7.96 -0.86 12.80
C TYR A 173 8.76 -0.94 11.49
N CYS A 174 9.00 0.17 10.80
CA CYS A 174 9.84 0.16 9.60
C CYS A 174 11.26 -0.36 9.87
N THR A 175 11.79 -0.25 11.10
CA THR A 175 13.09 -0.85 11.49
C THR A 175 13.10 -2.37 11.43
N GLN A 176 11.93 -3.00 11.57
CA GLN A 176 11.74 -4.45 11.49
C GLN A 176 11.31 -4.90 10.09
N LEU A 177 10.60 -4.03 9.38
CA LEU A 177 10.11 -4.30 8.02
C LEU A 177 11.21 -4.12 6.98
N CYS A 178 12.09 -3.11 7.15
CA CYS A 178 13.11 -2.73 6.19
C CYS A 178 14.44 -3.43 6.46
N ALA A 179 15.07 -3.95 5.41
CA ALA A 179 16.43 -4.48 5.49
C ALA A 179 17.45 -3.34 5.69
N HIS A 180 18.58 -3.63 6.35
CA HIS A 180 19.70 -2.69 6.39
C HIS A 180 20.14 -2.32 4.96
N GLY A 181 20.32 -1.05 4.69
CA GLY A 181 20.58 -0.52 3.35
C GLY A 181 19.35 -0.42 2.44
N GLY A 182 18.20 -0.94 2.88
CA GLY A 182 16.93 -0.84 2.17
C GLY A 182 16.28 0.55 2.31
N THR A 183 15.23 0.78 1.57
CA THR A 183 14.55 2.09 1.46
C THR A 183 13.09 2.00 1.85
N VAL A 184 12.63 2.94 2.66
CA VAL A 184 11.21 3.20 2.91
C VAL A 184 10.77 4.40 2.06
N VAL A 185 9.73 4.24 1.25
CA VAL A 185 9.10 5.33 0.49
C VAL A 185 7.71 5.56 1.06
N TRP A 186 7.40 6.81 1.38
CA TRP A 186 6.13 7.17 2.00
C TRP A 186 5.52 8.42 1.38
N THR A 187 4.19 8.62 1.59
CA THR A 187 3.51 9.83 1.16
C THR A 187 2.54 10.35 2.23
N ARG A 188 2.37 11.68 2.28
CA ARG A 188 1.38 12.39 3.10
C ARG A 188 0.91 13.65 2.37
N GLY A 189 -0.31 14.13 2.66
CA GLY A 189 -0.73 15.47 2.28
C GLY A 189 0.01 16.54 3.10
N ARG A 190 0.32 17.70 2.49
CA ARG A 190 0.82 18.89 3.19
C ARG A 190 -0.36 19.80 3.48
N TRP A 191 -0.98 19.62 4.61
CA TRP A 191 -2.00 20.52 5.18
C TRP A 191 -1.58 20.90 6.58
N GLU A 192 -2.01 22.04 7.04
CA GLU A 192 -1.65 22.57 8.36
C GLU A 192 -2.21 21.72 9.53
N PRO A 193 -1.37 21.38 10.52
CA PRO A 193 0.08 21.52 10.53
C PRO A 193 0.75 20.54 9.55
N ASP A 194 1.77 21.03 8.79
CA ASP A 194 2.56 20.18 7.90
C ASP A 194 3.49 19.29 8.73
N LEU A 195 3.21 17.99 8.77
CA LEU A 195 3.99 17.01 9.52
C LEU A 195 5.14 16.38 8.73
N VAL A 196 5.42 16.84 7.52
CA VAL A 196 6.52 16.27 6.73
C VAL A 196 7.87 16.44 7.41
N PRO A 197 8.22 17.60 8.00
CA PRO A 197 9.45 17.75 8.77
C PRO A 197 9.54 16.76 9.93
N GLU A 198 8.50 16.66 10.75
CA GLU A 198 8.45 15.76 11.91
C GLU A 198 8.55 14.29 11.51
N ILE A 199 7.95 13.90 10.39
CA ILE A 199 8.09 12.54 9.84
C ILE A 199 9.55 12.26 9.49
N CYS A 200 10.26 13.21 8.87
CA CYS A 200 11.69 13.07 8.58
C CYS A 200 12.51 12.94 9.88
N ASP A 201 12.19 13.72 10.91
CA ASP A 201 12.86 13.64 12.21
C ASP A 201 12.59 12.31 12.91
N TRP A 202 11.35 11.79 12.83
CA TRP A 202 11.04 10.46 13.38
C TRP A 202 11.79 9.34 12.67
N PHE A 203 11.90 9.39 11.36
CA PHE A 203 12.74 8.43 10.60
C PHE A 203 14.21 8.53 11.03
N ALA A 204 14.76 9.75 11.13
CA ALA A 204 16.14 9.97 11.57
C ALA A 204 16.38 9.40 12.98
N GLY A 205 15.45 9.61 13.91
CA GLY A 205 15.48 9.05 15.27
C GLY A 205 15.46 7.52 15.33
N HIS A 206 15.00 6.85 14.26
CA HIS A 206 14.98 5.40 14.13
C HIS A 206 16.12 4.83 13.25
N GLY A 207 17.15 5.64 12.94
CA GLY A 207 18.32 5.19 12.19
C GLY A 207 18.11 5.14 10.67
N PHE A 208 17.20 5.96 10.15
CA PHE A 208 17.04 6.15 8.72
C PHE A 208 17.68 7.47 8.27
N GLU A 209 18.41 7.43 7.18
CA GLU A 209 18.96 8.61 6.51
C GLU A 209 17.98 9.11 5.44
N LEU A 210 17.75 10.42 5.40
CA LEU A 210 16.96 11.06 4.37
C LEU A 210 17.70 11.00 3.03
N GLY A 211 17.16 10.23 2.08
CA GLY A 211 17.64 10.20 0.71
C GLY A 211 17.00 11.28 -0.17
N TRP A 212 15.69 11.47 0.02
CA TRP A 212 14.93 12.46 -0.74
C TRP A 212 13.63 12.85 -0.02
N VAL A 213 13.21 14.10 -0.19
CA VAL A 213 11.90 14.61 0.22
C VAL A 213 11.38 15.59 -0.82
N SER A 214 10.07 15.58 -1.04
CA SER A 214 9.42 16.47 -2.00
C SER A 214 9.49 17.95 -1.57
N ASP A 215 9.64 18.84 -2.56
CA ASP A 215 9.56 20.28 -2.34
C ASP A 215 8.19 20.66 -1.72
N PRO A 216 8.17 21.46 -0.64
CA PRO A 216 6.94 21.96 -0.01
C PRO A 216 5.99 22.68 -0.98
N ALA A 217 6.51 23.38 -1.97
CA ALA A 217 5.71 24.11 -2.97
C ALA A 217 4.81 23.20 -3.81
N ARG A 218 5.03 21.89 -3.80
CA ARG A 218 4.20 20.93 -4.55
C ARG A 218 2.83 20.67 -3.92
N GLY A 219 2.62 21.07 -2.65
CA GLY A 219 1.35 20.87 -1.92
C GLY A 219 1.09 19.44 -1.47
N TRP A 220 2.02 18.51 -1.74
CA TRP A 220 2.00 17.13 -1.23
C TRP A 220 3.37 16.74 -0.70
N GLY A 221 3.40 15.87 0.31
CA GLY A 221 4.59 15.31 0.90
C GLY A 221 4.85 13.90 0.39
N ALA A 222 6.09 13.62 0.05
CA ALA A 222 6.62 12.28 -0.15
C ALA A 222 8.08 12.28 0.28
N GLY A 223 8.57 11.15 0.78
CA GLY A 223 9.96 10.99 1.18
C GLY A 223 10.45 9.58 0.91
N ALA A 224 11.78 9.48 0.75
CA ALA A 224 12.51 8.22 0.68
C ALA A 224 13.63 8.25 1.72
N HIS A 225 13.64 7.25 2.61
CA HIS A 225 14.59 7.12 3.70
C HIS A 225 15.29 5.78 3.61
N ARG A 226 16.62 5.80 3.70
CA ARG A 226 17.44 4.59 3.69
C ARG A 226 17.72 4.14 5.11
N PHE A 227 17.52 2.87 5.42
CA PHE A 227 17.81 2.32 6.73
C PHE A 227 19.32 2.06 6.87
N THR A 228 19.97 2.83 7.73
CA THR A 228 21.42 2.73 8.01
C THR A 228 21.70 2.44 9.47
N GLY A 229 20.68 2.35 10.29
CA GLY A 229 20.78 2.00 11.71
C GLY A 229 21.54 0.70 11.89
N ALA A 230 22.30 0.59 12.99
CA ALA A 230 23.03 -0.64 13.31
C ALA A 230 22.04 -1.81 13.20
N PRO A 231 22.45 -2.94 12.58
CA PRO A 231 21.62 -4.13 12.58
C PRO A 231 21.49 -4.60 14.03
N THR A 232 20.51 -4.05 14.73
CA THR A 232 20.02 -4.66 15.95
C THR A 232 19.63 -6.07 15.53
N PRO A 233 19.91 -7.13 16.33
CA PRO A 233 19.41 -8.45 16.03
C PRO A 233 17.94 -8.25 15.71
N GLN A 234 17.52 -8.56 14.46
CA GLN A 234 16.16 -8.29 14.04
C GLN A 234 15.26 -9.04 14.99
N VAL A 235 14.60 -8.30 15.88
CA VAL A 235 13.53 -8.87 16.67
C VAL A 235 12.52 -9.36 15.65
N PRO A 236 12.21 -10.66 15.62
CA PRO A 236 11.21 -11.18 14.70
C PRO A 236 9.95 -10.34 14.81
N LEU A 237 9.38 -9.99 13.67
CA LEU A 237 8.13 -9.22 13.67
C LEU A 237 7.09 -9.95 14.52
N GLU A 238 6.57 -9.28 15.54
CA GLU A 238 5.60 -9.86 16.48
C GLU A 238 4.35 -10.29 15.70
N ARG A 239 3.95 -11.55 15.88
CA ARG A 239 2.74 -12.07 15.21
C ARG A 239 1.50 -11.44 15.80
N GLY A 240 0.53 -11.11 14.96
CA GLY A 240 -0.74 -10.51 15.35
C GLY A 240 -0.63 -9.07 15.86
N ALA A 241 0.54 -8.46 15.83
CA ALA A 241 0.70 -7.07 16.22
C ALA A 241 0.05 -6.13 15.22
N ARG A 242 -0.55 -5.06 15.74
CA ARG A 242 -1.14 -3.99 14.94
C ARG A 242 -0.23 -2.78 14.92
N MET A 243 0.25 -2.41 13.74
CA MET A 243 1.17 -1.28 13.55
C MET A 243 0.46 0.07 13.62
N PHE A 244 -0.78 0.15 13.10
CA PHE A 244 -1.57 1.38 13.07
C PHE A 244 -3.07 1.09 12.99
N THR A 245 -3.89 2.13 13.18
CA THR A 245 -5.31 2.12 12.88
C THR A 245 -5.57 3.07 11.70
N PHE A 246 -6.12 2.54 10.62
CA PHE A 246 -6.53 3.35 9.48
C PHE A 246 -7.87 4.01 9.80
N THR A 247 -7.87 5.34 9.95
CA THR A 247 -9.05 6.10 10.39
C THR A 247 -9.85 6.70 9.23
N GLY A 248 -9.39 6.48 7.98
CA GLY A 248 -9.95 7.12 6.81
C GLY A 248 -9.57 8.60 6.69
N TYR A 249 -10.03 9.26 5.63
CA TYR A 249 -9.77 10.66 5.38
C TYR A 249 -10.47 11.52 6.45
N HIS A 250 -9.71 12.13 7.34
CA HIS A 250 -10.16 13.25 8.14
C HIS A 250 -9.73 14.55 7.43
N PRO A 251 -10.66 15.31 6.83
CA PRO A 251 -10.37 16.70 6.54
C PRO A 251 -10.17 17.39 7.90
N ARG A 252 -8.94 17.51 8.35
CA ARG A 252 -8.62 18.52 9.37
C ARG A 252 -9.11 19.82 8.75
N THR A 253 -10.02 20.49 9.42
CA THR A 253 -10.78 21.65 9.01
C THR A 253 -9.93 22.70 8.28
N GLY A 254 -9.67 22.51 7.01
CA GLY A 254 -9.25 23.54 6.09
C GLY A 254 -10.49 24.10 5.41
N PRO A 255 -10.48 25.37 4.95
CA PRO A 255 -11.64 25.99 4.35
C PRO A 255 -12.16 25.15 3.20
N ALA A 256 -13.46 24.91 3.19
CA ALA A 256 -14.18 24.17 2.16
C ALA A 256 -13.74 24.69 0.77
N ARG A 257 -12.98 23.88 0.04
CA ARG A 257 -12.73 24.18 -1.36
C ARG A 257 -14.00 23.86 -2.10
N HIS A 258 -14.74 24.91 -2.50
CA HIS A 258 -15.81 24.78 -3.45
C HIS A 258 -15.29 24.00 -4.66
N ARG A 259 -15.96 22.90 -4.97
CA ARG A 259 -15.85 22.30 -6.30
C ARG A 259 -16.60 23.18 -7.29
N PRO A 260 -16.07 23.39 -8.51
CA PRO A 260 -16.86 23.90 -9.62
C PRO A 260 -17.92 22.87 -10.05
#